data_c782f71e1669c342b16f27923e529e79
#
_entry.id   c782f71e1669c342b16f27923e529e79
#
_cell.length_a   1.000
_cell.length_b   1.000
_cell.length_c   1.000
_cell.angle_alpha   90.00
_cell.angle_beta   90.00
_cell.angle_gamma   90.00
#
_symmetry.space_group_name_H-M   'P 1'
#
loop_
_entity.id
_entity.type
_entity.pdbx_description
1 polymer ?
#
loop_
_entity_poly.entity_id
_entity_poly.type
_entity_poly.pdbx_seq_one_letter_code
_entity_poly.pdbx_strand_id
1 'polypeptide(L)'
;MVREEENIKFLEILDESFDIDNSTGMKLIKLCELIKKSNEHFNLTSITKLEDMLSKHIFDSLSIKHLITGKNVLDIGSGAGLPGIPLALSAPDTNFVLLDSNNKKIIFLNHVKISLKIENIFPKHQRVENFDSDVHFDTIVCRSYASLAKIYLNSKKYIKNGGQVVAMKGKMPEKEIAELKNAAGKINYKIEKLIIPGLDAERHAVIIN
;
A
#
# COMPACT_ATOMS: atom_id res chain seq x y z
N MET A 1 12.98 -13.04 24.76
CA MET A 1 14.36 -13.04 24.16
C MET A 1 14.27 -13.12 22.65
N VAL A 2 14.00 -14.27 21.99
CA VAL A 2 14.02 -14.36 20.50
C VAL A 2 13.12 -13.29 19.84
N ARG A 3 11.92 -13.08 20.32
CA ARG A 3 10.95 -12.10 19.75
C ARG A 3 11.37 -10.63 19.98
N GLU A 4 12.10 -10.35 21.05
CA GLU A 4 12.64 -9.01 21.32
C GLU A 4 13.81 -8.68 20.40
N GLU A 5 14.73 -9.63 20.19
CA GLU A 5 15.85 -9.47 19.25
C GLU A 5 15.38 -9.27 17.81
N GLU A 6 14.35 -10.03 17.39
CA GLU A 6 13.71 -9.86 16.08
C GLU A 6 13.06 -8.48 15.91
N ASN A 7 12.38 -7.99 16.94
CA ASN A 7 11.78 -6.66 16.94
C ASN A 7 12.84 -5.56 16.87
N ILE A 8 13.95 -5.70 17.63
CA ILE A 8 15.05 -4.74 17.61
C ILE A 8 15.64 -4.65 16.18
N LYS A 9 15.99 -5.78 15.60
CA LYS A 9 16.51 -5.83 14.24
C LYS A 9 15.55 -5.24 13.21
N PHE A 10 14.25 -5.47 13.37
CA PHE A 10 13.23 -4.89 12.50
C PHE A 10 13.18 -3.35 12.62
N LEU A 11 13.26 -2.82 13.85
CA LEU A 11 13.28 -1.38 14.10
C LEU A 11 14.53 -0.72 13.53
N GLU A 12 15.68 -1.36 13.64
CA GLU A 12 16.95 -0.92 13.02
C GLU A 12 16.80 -0.80 11.49
N ILE A 13 16.26 -1.83 10.84
CA ILE A 13 16.03 -1.79 9.37
C ILE A 13 15.03 -0.68 8.99
N LEU A 14 14.00 -0.45 9.80
CA LEU A 14 13.02 0.62 9.54
C LEU A 14 13.67 2.00 9.61
N ASP A 15 14.51 2.24 10.59
CA ASP A 15 15.25 3.49 10.74
C ASP A 15 16.24 3.69 9.60
N GLU A 16 17.14 2.72 9.39
CA GLU A 16 18.22 2.81 8.39
C GLU A 16 17.71 2.87 6.93
N SER A 17 16.68 2.07 6.59
CA SER A 17 16.25 1.91 5.20
C SER A 17 15.09 2.81 4.81
N PHE A 18 14.27 3.24 5.79
CA PHE A 18 13.02 3.94 5.51
C PHE A 18 12.84 5.24 6.31
N ASP A 19 13.80 5.61 7.16
CA ASP A 19 13.69 6.78 8.04
C ASP A 19 12.37 6.76 8.84
N ILE A 20 12.17 5.67 9.59
CA ILE A 20 10.99 5.41 10.42
C ILE A 20 11.43 5.30 11.88
N ASP A 21 10.91 6.17 12.72
CA ASP A 21 11.19 6.18 14.14
C ASP A 21 10.63 4.94 14.88
N ASN A 22 11.18 4.64 16.05
CA ASN A 22 10.81 3.47 16.85
C ASN A 22 9.31 3.46 17.25
N SER A 23 8.69 4.61 17.49
CA SER A 23 7.28 4.70 17.86
C SER A 23 6.39 4.23 16.70
N THR A 24 6.68 4.70 15.50
CA THR A 24 6.03 4.28 14.26
C THR A 24 6.32 2.82 13.95
N GLY A 25 7.57 2.38 14.13
CA GLY A 25 7.98 0.98 13.99
C GLY A 25 7.18 0.03 14.89
N MET A 26 6.96 0.39 16.14
CA MET A 26 6.12 -0.38 17.07
C MET A 26 4.66 -0.47 16.61
N LYS A 27 4.11 0.58 16.00
CA LYS A 27 2.76 0.52 15.39
C LYS A 27 2.73 -0.42 14.19
N LEU A 28 3.78 -0.49 13.38
CA LEU A 28 3.91 -1.41 12.25
C LEU A 28 3.99 -2.88 12.71
N ILE A 29 4.74 -3.17 13.78
CA ILE A 29 4.74 -4.51 14.41
C ILE A 29 3.32 -4.85 14.90
N LYS A 30 2.66 -3.91 15.56
CA LYS A 30 1.30 -4.11 16.06
C LYS A 30 0.30 -4.32 14.93
N LEU A 31 0.46 -3.66 13.79
CA LEU A 31 -0.32 -3.90 12.57
C LEU A 31 -0.20 -5.36 12.12
N CYS A 32 1.02 -5.92 12.07
CA CYS A 32 1.23 -7.32 11.71
C CYS A 32 0.53 -8.28 12.69
N GLU A 33 0.57 -8.00 13.99
CA GLU A 33 -0.14 -8.78 15.01
C GLU A 33 -1.66 -8.73 14.80
N LEU A 34 -2.21 -7.55 14.50
CA LEU A 34 -3.64 -7.37 14.21
C LEU A 34 -4.05 -8.11 12.94
N ILE A 35 -3.23 -8.04 11.87
CA ILE A 35 -3.45 -8.80 10.64
C ILE A 35 -3.46 -10.29 10.95
N LYS A 36 -2.44 -10.80 11.66
CA LYS A 36 -2.33 -12.22 12.01
C LYS A 36 -3.54 -12.71 12.80
N LYS A 37 -3.94 -11.99 13.85
CA LYS A 37 -5.10 -12.32 14.69
C LYS A 37 -6.40 -12.31 13.90
N SER A 38 -6.60 -11.32 13.03
CA SER A 38 -7.84 -11.16 12.27
C SER A 38 -7.91 -12.07 11.04
N ASN A 39 -6.77 -12.59 10.58
CA ASN A 39 -6.69 -13.42 9.39
C ASN A 39 -7.49 -14.74 9.51
N GLU A 40 -7.63 -15.27 10.73
CA GLU A 40 -8.42 -16.47 11.02
C GLU A 40 -9.91 -16.30 10.64
N HIS A 41 -10.41 -15.05 10.67
CA HIS A 41 -11.82 -14.73 10.41
C HIS A 41 -12.06 -14.04 9.07
N PHE A 42 -11.09 -13.27 8.57
CA PHE A 42 -11.28 -12.36 7.44
C PHE A 42 -10.52 -12.77 6.17
N ASN A 43 -9.60 -13.76 6.24
CA ASN A 43 -8.75 -14.15 5.10
C ASN A 43 -8.06 -12.94 4.46
N LEU A 44 -7.32 -12.19 5.27
CA LEU A 44 -6.67 -10.94 4.85
C LEU A 44 -5.43 -11.17 4.01
N THR A 45 -4.69 -12.25 4.30
CA THR A 45 -3.42 -12.60 3.67
C THR A 45 -3.14 -14.09 3.74
N SER A 46 -2.39 -14.60 2.76
CA SER A 46 -1.82 -15.97 2.80
C SER A 46 -0.54 -16.06 3.64
N ILE A 47 0.05 -14.93 4.03
CA ILE A 47 1.27 -14.87 4.82
C ILE A 47 0.90 -14.89 6.31
N THR A 48 1.36 -15.91 7.03
CA THR A 48 0.97 -16.15 8.43
C THR A 48 2.12 -16.01 9.42
N LYS A 49 3.37 -16.12 8.96
CA LYS A 49 4.56 -15.93 9.80
C LYS A 49 4.85 -14.45 9.95
N LEU A 50 5.14 -14.00 11.18
CA LEU A 50 5.39 -12.59 11.48
C LEU A 50 6.59 -12.04 10.71
N GLU A 51 7.69 -12.76 10.68
CA GLU A 51 8.92 -12.41 9.95
C GLU A 51 8.65 -12.15 8.46
N ASP A 52 7.85 -13.05 7.84
CA ASP A 52 7.42 -12.88 6.46
C ASP A 52 6.50 -11.67 6.26
N MET A 53 5.65 -11.34 7.26
CA MET A 53 4.81 -10.14 7.21
C MET A 53 5.66 -8.87 7.25
N LEU A 54 6.73 -8.86 8.04
CA LEU A 54 7.61 -7.70 8.15
C LEU A 54 8.25 -7.37 6.80
N SER A 55 8.85 -8.36 6.13
CA SER A 55 9.49 -8.13 4.82
C SER A 55 8.50 -8.01 3.66
N LYS A 56 7.55 -8.96 3.54
CA LYS A 56 6.64 -9.07 2.38
C LYS A 56 5.43 -8.14 2.46
N HIS A 57 5.14 -7.55 3.62
CA HIS A 57 4.06 -6.60 3.79
C HIS A 57 4.56 -5.22 4.16
N ILE A 58 5.34 -5.08 5.26
CA ILE A 58 5.72 -3.76 5.74
C ILE A 58 6.81 -3.14 4.86
N PHE A 59 7.96 -3.79 4.71
CA PHE A 59 9.05 -3.25 3.87
C PHE A 59 8.64 -3.13 2.41
N ASP A 60 7.89 -4.12 1.88
CA ASP A 60 7.31 -4.06 0.54
C ASP A 60 6.42 -2.81 0.38
N SER A 61 5.55 -2.51 1.34
CA SER A 61 4.70 -1.30 1.31
C SER A 61 5.51 -0.01 1.41
N LEU A 62 6.50 0.07 2.29
CA LEU A 62 7.34 1.25 2.49
C LEU A 62 8.32 1.49 1.34
N SER A 63 8.62 0.47 0.53
CA SER A 63 9.54 0.60 -0.61
C SER A 63 9.11 1.66 -1.63
N ILE A 64 7.83 2.04 -1.65
CA ILE A 64 7.29 3.11 -2.50
C ILE A 64 7.06 4.43 -1.75
N LYS A 65 7.52 4.58 -0.47
CA LYS A 65 7.34 5.80 0.33
C LYS A 65 7.82 7.05 -0.42
N HIS A 66 8.98 6.97 -1.05
CA HIS A 66 9.59 8.06 -1.82
C HIS A 66 8.83 8.45 -3.11
N LEU A 67 7.90 7.62 -3.56
CA LEU A 67 7.03 7.89 -4.71
C LEU A 67 5.71 8.57 -4.31
N ILE A 68 5.44 8.69 -3.01
CA ILE A 68 4.21 9.33 -2.55
C ILE A 68 4.37 10.85 -2.64
N THR A 69 3.52 11.48 -3.42
CA THR A 69 3.50 12.94 -3.62
C THR A 69 2.17 13.53 -3.22
N GLY A 70 2.19 14.78 -2.78
CA GLY A 70 1.00 15.54 -2.37
C GLY A 70 0.43 15.14 -1.02
N LYS A 71 -0.80 15.56 -0.76
CA LYS A 71 -1.46 15.45 0.55
C LYS A 71 -2.65 14.47 0.57
N ASN A 72 -3.12 14.03 -0.59
CA ASN A 72 -4.25 13.14 -0.71
C ASN A 72 -3.87 11.90 -1.51
N VAL A 73 -3.92 10.75 -0.87
CA VAL A 73 -3.57 9.44 -1.46
C VAL A 73 -4.80 8.53 -1.44
N LEU A 74 -5.04 7.84 -2.56
CA LEU A 74 -6.06 6.79 -2.67
C LEU A 74 -5.37 5.43 -2.78
N ASP A 75 -5.65 4.52 -1.88
CA ASP A 75 -5.24 3.12 -1.96
C ASP A 75 -6.39 2.26 -2.49
N ILE A 76 -6.26 1.75 -3.71
CA ILE A 76 -7.32 0.97 -4.39
C ILE A 76 -7.11 -0.53 -4.14
N GLY A 77 -8.12 -1.15 -3.52
CA GLY A 77 -8.06 -2.55 -3.14
C GLY A 77 -7.17 -2.76 -1.92
N SER A 78 -7.30 -1.90 -0.91
CA SER A 78 -6.43 -1.82 0.27
C SER A 78 -6.30 -3.14 1.04
N GLY A 79 -7.29 -4.02 0.98
CA GLY A 79 -7.22 -5.35 1.59
C GLY A 79 -6.97 -5.30 3.09
N ALA A 80 -5.82 -5.82 3.49
CA ALA A 80 -5.31 -5.75 4.87
C ALA A 80 -4.74 -4.35 5.24
N GLY A 81 -5.00 -3.33 4.42
CA GLY A 81 -4.46 -1.98 4.59
C GLY A 81 -3.06 -1.81 3.99
N LEU A 82 -2.74 -2.57 2.96
CA LEU A 82 -1.40 -2.61 2.39
C LEU A 82 -1.44 -2.21 0.89
N PRO A 83 -0.70 -1.18 0.47
CA PRO A 83 0.36 -0.46 1.19
C PRO A 83 -0.12 0.71 2.05
N GLY A 84 -1.40 1.08 2.03
CA GLY A 84 -1.92 2.34 2.57
C GLY A 84 -1.60 2.61 4.04
N ILE A 85 -1.75 1.64 4.96
CA ILE A 85 -1.49 1.87 6.40
C ILE A 85 -0.01 2.09 6.71
N PRO A 86 0.95 1.27 6.22
CA PRO A 86 2.37 1.56 6.42
C PRO A 86 2.78 2.93 5.90
N LEU A 87 2.27 3.32 4.72
CA LEU A 87 2.53 4.64 4.14
C LEU A 87 1.90 5.76 4.97
N ALA A 88 0.67 5.59 5.45
CA ALA A 88 0.00 6.58 6.31
C ALA A 88 0.73 6.80 7.63
N LEU A 89 1.23 5.73 8.25
CA LEU A 89 2.04 5.81 9.46
C LEU A 89 3.37 6.54 9.23
N SER A 90 3.95 6.41 8.03
CA SER A 90 5.21 7.09 7.65
C SER A 90 5.03 8.53 7.18
N ALA A 91 3.79 8.97 6.93
CA ALA A 91 3.47 10.29 6.40
C ALA A 91 2.25 10.88 7.13
N PRO A 92 2.38 11.31 8.41
CA PRO A 92 1.25 11.72 9.24
C PRO A 92 0.49 12.93 8.71
N ASP A 93 1.13 13.79 7.93
CA ASP A 93 0.53 14.98 7.31
C ASP A 93 -0.16 14.71 5.97
N THR A 94 -0.26 13.45 5.54
CA THR A 94 -0.87 13.03 4.27
C THR A 94 -2.11 12.17 4.56
N ASN A 95 -3.22 12.49 3.91
CA ASN A 95 -4.50 11.77 4.05
C ASN A 95 -4.53 10.55 3.14
N PHE A 96 -4.92 9.40 3.66
CA PHE A 96 -5.06 8.15 2.92
C PHE A 96 -6.49 7.66 2.92
N VAL A 97 -7.14 7.64 1.77
CA VAL A 97 -8.41 6.96 1.57
C VAL A 97 -8.12 5.50 1.21
N LEU A 98 -8.61 4.58 2.05
CA LEU A 98 -8.42 3.14 1.88
C LEU A 98 -9.69 2.53 1.30
N LEU A 99 -9.69 2.23 0.00
CA LEU A 99 -10.87 1.78 -0.74
C LEU A 99 -10.84 0.26 -0.94
N ASP A 100 -11.87 -0.44 -0.48
CA ASP A 100 -12.06 -1.86 -0.78
C ASP A 100 -13.54 -2.18 -0.97
N SER A 101 -13.84 -3.13 -1.87
CA SER A 101 -15.20 -3.59 -2.15
C SER A 101 -15.70 -4.63 -1.16
N ASN A 102 -14.85 -5.15 -0.28
CA ASN A 102 -15.19 -6.16 0.72
C ASN A 102 -15.41 -5.52 2.09
N ASN A 103 -16.66 -5.53 2.56
CA ASN A 103 -17.01 -4.95 3.85
C ASN A 103 -16.25 -5.54 5.05
N LYS A 104 -15.91 -6.84 5.03
CA LYS A 104 -15.11 -7.47 6.09
C LYS A 104 -13.74 -6.83 6.23
N LYS A 105 -13.12 -6.45 5.09
CA LYS A 105 -11.83 -5.76 5.07
C LYS A 105 -11.96 -4.34 5.64
N ILE A 106 -13.03 -3.62 5.29
CA ILE A 106 -13.30 -2.28 5.83
C ILE A 106 -13.54 -2.32 7.36
N ILE A 107 -14.25 -3.32 7.87
CA ILE A 107 -14.39 -3.52 9.32
C ILE A 107 -13.01 -3.69 9.97
N PHE A 108 -12.13 -4.51 9.39
CA PHE A 108 -10.76 -4.67 9.85
C PHE A 108 -9.98 -3.35 9.83
N LEU A 109 -10.04 -2.58 8.72
CA LEU A 109 -9.34 -1.30 8.59
C LEU A 109 -9.79 -0.29 9.65
N ASN A 110 -11.09 -0.23 9.94
CA ASN A 110 -11.62 0.62 11.02
C ASN A 110 -11.13 0.15 12.40
N HIS A 111 -11.06 -1.17 12.63
CA HIS A 111 -10.49 -1.70 13.87
C HIS A 111 -9.01 -1.31 14.01
N VAL A 112 -8.21 -1.42 12.96
CA VAL A 112 -6.80 -0.99 12.97
C VAL A 112 -6.69 0.52 13.24
N LYS A 113 -7.50 1.35 12.56
CA LYS A 113 -7.54 2.80 12.77
C LYS A 113 -7.68 3.16 14.24
N ILE A 114 -8.64 2.55 14.91
CA ILE A 114 -8.92 2.80 16.35
C ILE A 114 -7.79 2.23 17.21
N SER A 115 -7.38 0.99 16.99
CA SER A 115 -6.39 0.29 17.81
C SER A 115 -5.01 0.94 17.79
N LEU A 116 -4.61 1.50 16.65
CA LEU A 116 -3.32 2.17 16.46
C LEU A 116 -3.39 3.70 16.55
N LYS A 117 -4.61 4.25 16.76
CA LYS A 117 -4.87 5.69 16.82
C LYS A 117 -4.31 6.41 15.57
N ILE A 118 -4.68 5.91 14.38
CA ILE A 118 -4.26 6.49 13.10
C ILE A 118 -5.34 7.47 12.64
N GLU A 119 -5.05 8.77 12.64
CA GLU A 119 -6.04 9.80 12.32
C GLU A 119 -6.18 10.03 10.80
N ASN A 120 -5.09 9.88 10.06
CA ASN A 120 -4.98 10.21 8.64
C ASN A 120 -5.38 9.08 7.67
N ILE A 121 -6.07 8.04 8.13
CA ILE A 121 -6.68 7.02 7.25
C ILE A 121 -8.19 7.09 7.24
N PHE A 122 -8.80 6.89 6.06
CA PHE A 122 -10.24 6.98 5.81
C PHE A 122 -10.72 5.75 5.04
N PRO A 123 -11.06 4.63 5.74
CA PRO A 123 -11.58 3.43 5.09
C PRO A 123 -12.93 3.69 4.41
N LYS A 124 -13.09 3.22 3.16
CA LYS A 124 -14.30 3.37 2.34
C LYS A 124 -14.72 2.05 1.72
N HIS A 125 -15.96 1.64 1.99
CA HIS A 125 -16.55 0.44 1.41
C HIS A 125 -17.25 0.79 0.09
N GLN A 126 -16.52 0.73 -1.02
CA GLN A 126 -17.07 0.94 -2.37
C GLN A 126 -16.24 0.19 -3.41
N ARG A 127 -16.84 -0.11 -4.55
CA ARG A 127 -16.08 -0.49 -5.76
C ARG A 127 -15.51 0.77 -6.40
N VAL A 128 -14.30 0.68 -6.93
CA VAL A 128 -13.63 1.84 -7.53
C VAL A 128 -14.42 2.43 -8.70
N GLU A 129 -15.14 1.59 -9.46
CA GLU A 129 -15.98 2.04 -10.57
C GLU A 129 -17.09 2.99 -10.13
N ASN A 130 -17.61 2.78 -8.91
CA ASN A 130 -18.72 3.51 -8.31
C ASN A 130 -18.29 4.43 -7.17
N PHE A 131 -16.96 4.57 -6.96
CA PHE A 131 -16.47 5.42 -5.89
C PHE A 131 -16.85 6.88 -6.19
N ASP A 132 -17.52 7.48 -5.23
CA ASP A 132 -17.89 8.89 -5.27
C ASP A 132 -16.96 9.69 -4.36
N SER A 133 -16.27 10.66 -4.93
CA SER A 133 -15.33 11.51 -4.23
C SER A 133 -15.26 12.89 -4.84
N ASP A 134 -15.51 13.88 -4.00
CA ASP A 134 -15.30 15.29 -4.33
C ASP A 134 -13.81 15.67 -4.36
N VAL A 135 -12.95 14.79 -3.84
CA VAL A 135 -11.49 15.00 -3.75
C VAL A 135 -10.80 14.27 -4.89
N HIS A 136 -9.94 14.99 -5.60
CA HIS A 136 -8.97 14.40 -6.51
C HIS A 136 -7.66 14.11 -5.77
N PHE A 137 -7.02 12.99 -6.11
CA PHE A 137 -5.85 12.48 -5.41
C PHE A 137 -4.55 12.87 -6.12
N ASP A 138 -3.56 13.25 -5.34
CA ASP A 138 -2.21 13.56 -5.83
C ASP A 138 -1.47 12.27 -6.20
N THR A 139 -1.68 11.20 -5.42
CA THR A 139 -1.14 9.87 -5.69
C THR A 139 -2.22 8.80 -5.51
N ILE A 140 -2.29 7.87 -6.45
CA ILE A 140 -3.12 6.66 -6.31
C ILE A 140 -2.18 5.47 -6.24
N VAL A 141 -2.29 4.68 -5.17
CA VAL A 141 -1.49 3.46 -5.00
C VAL A 141 -2.36 2.22 -5.13
N CYS A 142 -1.77 1.12 -5.57
CA CYS A 142 -2.42 -0.18 -5.53
C CYS A 142 -1.39 -1.31 -5.52
N ARG A 143 -1.75 -2.40 -4.84
CA ARG A 143 -0.96 -3.63 -4.79
C ARG A 143 -1.86 -4.85 -5.04
N SER A 144 -1.48 -5.74 -5.97
CA SER A 144 -2.21 -6.99 -6.27
C SER A 144 -3.71 -6.79 -6.57
N TYR A 145 -4.07 -5.64 -7.14
CA TYR A 145 -5.46 -5.28 -7.41
C TYR A 145 -5.94 -5.79 -8.79
N ALA A 146 -5.25 -5.39 -9.88
CA ALA A 146 -5.66 -5.69 -11.26
C ALA A 146 -4.48 -5.50 -12.24
N SER A 147 -4.74 -5.69 -13.55
CA SER A 147 -3.78 -5.31 -14.60
C SER A 147 -3.59 -3.80 -14.66
N LEU A 148 -2.44 -3.34 -15.18
CA LEU A 148 -2.12 -1.90 -15.29
C LEU A 148 -3.19 -1.12 -16.07
N ALA A 149 -3.68 -1.68 -17.17
CA ALA A 149 -4.74 -1.07 -17.97
C ALA A 149 -6.01 -0.84 -17.15
N LYS A 150 -6.46 -1.86 -16.39
CA LYS A 150 -7.64 -1.76 -15.54
C LYS A 150 -7.44 -0.78 -14.40
N ILE A 151 -6.25 -0.79 -13.77
CA ILE A 151 -5.89 0.16 -12.72
C ILE A 151 -6.02 1.59 -13.26
N TYR A 152 -5.36 1.90 -14.38
CA TYR A 152 -5.37 3.23 -14.97
C TYR A 152 -6.78 3.69 -15.36
N LEU A 153 -7.52 2.85 -16.08
CA LEU A 153 -8.88 3.21 -16.54
C LEU A 153 -9.84 3.47 -15.38
N ASN A 154 -9.72 2.71 -14.28
CA ASN A 154 -10.54 2.88 -13.10
C ASN A 154 -10.14 4.08 -12.24
N SER A 155 -8.86 4.49 -12.29
CA SER A 155 -8.30 5.53 -11.42
C SER A 155 -8.22 6.90 -12.07
N LYS A 156 -8.13 6.99 -13.42
CA LYS A 156 -7.88 8.26 -14.13
C LYS A 156 -8.85 9.41 -13.79
N LYS A 157 -10.10 9.09 -13.47
CA LYS A 157 -11.11 10.11 -13.08
C LYS A 157 -10.90 10.68 -11.68
N TYR A 158 -10.07 10.02 -10.85
CA TYR A 158 -9.78 10.45 -9.48
C TYR A 158 -8.42 11.12 -9.34
N ILE A 159 -7.58 11.06 -10.38
CA ILE A 159 -6.26 11.70 -10.37
C ILE A 159 -6.42 13.19 -10.55
N LYS A 160 -5.73 13.96 -9.70
CA LYS A 160 -5.55 15.39 -9.84
C LYS A 160 -4.66 15.71 -11.05
N ASN A 161 -4.85 16.86 -11.65
CA ASN A 161 -3.92 17.32 -12.71
C ASN A 161 -2.48 17.38 -12.18
N GLY A 162 -1.57 16.67 -12.83
CA GLY A 162 -0.19 16.47 -12.38
C GLY A 162 0.01 15.41 -11.29
N GLY A 163 -1.04 14.67 -10.93
CA GLY A 163 -0.96 13.51 -10.05
C GLY A 163 -0.48 12.24 -10.76
N GLN A 164 -0.33 11.15 -10.01
CA GLN A 164 0.21 9.90 -10.53
C GLN A 164 -0.47 8.66 -9.97
N VAL A 165 -0.37 7.54 -10.71
CA VAL A 165 -0.70 6.20 -10.23
C VAL A 165 0.59 5.44 -9.98
N VAL A 166 0.74 4.83 -8.81
CA VAL A 166 1.85 3.97 -8.43
C VAL A 166 1.33 2.55 -8.25
N ALA A 167 1.54 1.70 -9.25
CA ALA A 167 1.13 0.30 -9.23
C ALA A 167 2.29 -0.61 -8.83
N MET A 168 2.16 -1.28 -7.67
CA MET A 168 3.16 -2.25 -7.21
C MET A 168 3.00 -3.59 -7.94
N LYS A 169 4.10 -4.08 -8.49
CA LYS A 169 4.19 -5.33 -9.24
C LYS A 169 5.34 -6.20 -8.72
N GLY A 170 5.21 -7.51 -8.90
CA GLY A 170 6.30 -8.45 -8.64
C GLY A 170 7.34 -8.39 -9.76
N LYS A 171 7.30 -9.37 -10.65
CA LYS A 171 8.15 -9.40 -11.84
C LYS A 171 7.84 -8.23 -12.78
N MET A 172 8.81 -7.93 -13.65
CA MET A 172 8.65 -6.94 -14.72
C MET A 172 7.35 -7.19 -15.52
N PRO A 173 6.39 -6.23 -15.55
CA PRO A 173 5.06 -6.47 -16.11
C PRO A 173 4.97 -6.10 -17.61
N GLU A 174 5.86 -6.64 -18.45
CA GLU A 174 5.97 -6.29 -19.89
C GLU A 174 4.65 -6.42 -20.66
N LYS A 175 3.93 -7.53 -20.45
CA LYS A 175 2.63 -7.77 -21.10
C LYS A 175 1.59 -6.75 -20.69
N GLU A 176 1.51 -6.45 -19.37
CA GLU A 176 0.56 -5.47 -18.85
C GLU A 176 0.88 -4.05 -19.35
N ILE A 177 2.15 -3.73 -19.58
CA ILE A 177 2.57 -2.44 -20.17
C ILE A 177 2.10 -2.33 -21.61
N ALA A 178 2.23 -3.39 -22.41
CA ALA A 178 1.72 -3.41 -23.77
C ALA A 178 0.19 -3.23 -23.80
N GLU A 179 -0.53 -3.93 -22.91
CA GLU A 179 -1.99 -3.78 -22.75
C GLU A 179 -2.37 -2.37 -22.32
N LEU A 180 -1.63 -1.75 -21.40
CA LEU A 180 -1.83 -0.38 -20.97
C LEU A 180 -1.70 0.61 -22.12
N LYS A 181 -0.64 0.50 -22.92
CA LYS A 181 -0.43 1.34 -24.11
C LYS A 181 -1.59 1.22 -25.12
N ASN A 182 -2.05 0.00 -25.36
CA ASN A 182 -3.17 -0.24 -26.26
C ASN A 182 -4.48 0.36 -25.75
N ALA A 183 -4.73 0.28 -24.44
CA ALA A 183 -5.98 0.74 -23.82
C ALA A 183 -6.02 2.28 -23.57
N ALA A 184 -4.88 2.88 -23.26
CA ALA A 184 -4.78 4.29 -22.84
C ALA A 184 -4.25 5.22 -23.96
N GLY A 185 -3.71 4.66 -25.05
CA GLY A 185 -3.05 5.43 -26.11
C GLY A 185 -1.71 6.01 -25.66
N LYS A 186 -1.46 7.26 -25.98
CA LYS A 186 -0.22 7.97 -25.56
C LYS A 186 -0.26 8.23 -24.06
N ILE A 187 0.58 7.52 -23.31
CA ILE A 187 0.67 7.61 -21.85
C ILE A 187 2.14 7.70 -21.43
N ASN A 188 2.41 8.52 -20.44
CA ASN A 188 3.72 8.60 -19.82
C ASN A 188 3.78 7.65 -18.64
N TYR A 189 4.84 6.85 -18.57
CA TYR A 189 5.09 5.98 -17.44
C TYR A 189 6.58 5.79 -17.19
N LYS A 190 6.93 5.50 -15.95
CA LYS A 190 8.27 5.10 -15.51
C LYS A 190 8.15 3.76 -14.79
N ILE A 191 9.17 2.92 -14.88
CA ILE A 191 9.28 1.70 -14.10
C ILE A 191 10.48 1.84 -13.20
N GLU A 192 10.29 1.50 -11.94
CA GLU A 192 11.33 1.52 -10.95
C GLU A 192 11.44 0.14 -10.29
N LYS A 193 12.66 -0.42 -10.26
CA LYS A 193 12.94 -1.64 -9.53
C LYS A 193 13.04 -1.29 -8.05
N LEU A 194 12.28 -1.98 -7.21
CA LEU A 194 12.27 -1.79 -5.77
C LEU A 194 13.19 -2.80 -5.10
N ILE A 195 14.05 -2.32 -4.20
CA ILE A 195 14.90 -3.15 -3.35
C ILE A 195 14.26 -3.21 -1.97
N ILE A 196 13.98 -4.41 -1.50
CA ILE A 196 13.29 -4.63 -0.23
C ILE A 196 14.21 -5.41 0.71
N PRO A 197 14.58 -4.85 1.87
CA PRO A 197 15.43 -5.53 2.83
C PRO A 197 14.92 -6.93 3.20
N GLY A 198 15.78 -7.92 3.12
CA GLY A 198 15.45 -9.31 3.48
C GLY A 198 14.50 -10.03 2.54
N LEU A 199 14.20 -9.48 1.35
CA LEU A 199 13.34 -10.11 0.36
C LEU A 199 14.12 -10.39 -0.93
N ASP A 200 14.42 -11.66 -1.17
CA ASP A 200 15.01 -12.12 -2.44
C ASP A 200 13.89 -12.41 -3.47
N ALA A 201 13.24 -11.36 -3.92
CA ALA A 201 12.20 -11.44 -4.95
C ALA A 201 12.13 -10.13 -5.73
N GLU A 202 11.87 -10.23 -7.03
CA GLU A 202 11.70 -9.04 -7.86
C GLU A 202 10.48 -8.23 -7.43
N ARG A 203 10.66 -6.91 -7.35
CA ARG A 203 9.62 -5.93 -7.10
C ARG A 203 9.82 -4.71 -7.98
N HIS A 204 8.71 -4.23 -8.51
CA HIS A 204 8.68 -3.05 -9.37
C HIS A 204 7.54 -2.12 -8.99
N ALA A 205 7.76 -0.83 -9.10
CA ALA A 205 6.71 0.17 -9.17
C ALA A 205 6.54 0.64 -10.62
N VAL A 206 5.31 0.65 -11.11
CA VAL A 206 4.96 1.30 -12.39
C VAL A 206 4.27 2.62 -12.04
N ILE A 207 4.95 3.72 -12.34
CA ILE A 207 4.46 5.08 -12.10
C ILE A 207 3.85 5.57 -13.41
N ILE A 208 2.58 5.95 -13.40
CA ILE A 208 1.82 6.40 -14.56
C ILE A 208 1.35 7.84 -14.29
N ASN A 209 1.66 8.76 -15.25
CA ASN A 209 1.34 10.18 -15.17
C ASN A 209 0.36 10.59 -16.28
#